data_974d84ac647206fbeeb6e5f901e980b7
#
_entry.id   974d84ac647206fbeeb6e5f901e980b7
#
_cell.length_a   1.000
_cell.length_b   1.000
_cell.length_c   1.000
_cell.angle_alpha   90.00
_cell.angle_beta   90.00
_cell.angle_gamma   90.00
#
_symmetry.space_group_name_H-M   'P 1'
#
loop_
_entity.id
_entity.type
_entity.pdbx_description
1 polymer ?
#
loop_
_entity_poly.entity_id
_entity_poly.type
_entity_poly.pdbx_seq_one_letter_code
_entity_poly.pdbx_strand_id
1 'polypeptide(L)'
;MKYIIALDEGTTSTRAVLFNTHTQKIDKVKNIPIKQYYPQPGFVEESATEIYSSTLAVLVDAIETAGLNQVAGIAITNQRETVIAWERSTGKPLYNAIIWQCRRTMDFCSEIDKAYGAIIKEKTGLKVDAYFSASKMRCKKDIRFHRNINTL
;
A
#
# COMPACT_ATOMS: atom_id res chain seq x y z
N MET A 1 -2.73 -20.68 22.29
CA MET A 1 -3.05 -19.54 21.38
C MET A 1 -4.13 -20.00 20.43
N LYS A 2 -5.14 -19.19 20.23
CA LYS A 2 -6.38 -19.59 19.56
C LYS A 2 -6.62 -18.84 18.24
N TYR A 3 -5.99 -17.67 18.05
CA TYR A 3 -6.32 -16.77 16.95
C TYR A 3 -5.13 -16.43 16.05
N ILE A 4 -5.42 -16.27 14.77
CA ILE A 4 -4.58 -15.57 13.79
C ILE A 4 -5.34 -14.31 13.38
N ILE A 5 -4.63 -13.16 13.34
CA ILE A 5 -5.17 -11.91 12.83
C ILE A 5 -4.65 -11.75 11.40
N ALA A 6 -5.55 -11.63 10.42
CA ALA A 6 -5.19 -11.28 9.06
C ALA A 6 -5.54 -9.80 8.81
N LEU A 7 -4.52 -8.99 8.49
CA LEU A 7 -4.66 -7.61 8.07
C LEU A 7 -4.71 -7.56 6.54
N ASP A 8 -5.72 -6.88 6.00
CA ASP A 8 -5.90 -6.69 4.57
C ASP A 8 -5.95 -5.19 4.27
N GLU A 9 -4.83 -4.67 3.77
CA GLU A 9 -4.67 -3.28 3.32
C GLU A 9 -5.21 -3.16 1.89
N GLY A 10 -6.53 -3.06 1.78
CA GLY A 10 -7.21 -2.89 0.50
C GLY A 10 -7.19 -1.43 0.01
N THR A 11 -7.55 -1.23 -1.25
CA THR A 11 -7.58 0.11 -1.88
C THR A 11 -8.69 1.02 -1.32
N THR A 12 -9.81 0.43 -0.92
CA THR A 12 -10.97 1.21 -0.44
C THR A 12 -11.18 1.12 1.05
N SER A 13 -10.48 0.21 1.70
CA SER A 13 -10.60 -0.01 3.14
C SER A 13 -9.47 -0.88 3.67
N THR A 14 -9.14 -0.65 4.92
CA THR A 14 -8.29 -1.52 5.75
C THR A 14 -9.18 -2.42 6.59
N ARG A 15 -8.84 -3.69 6.72
CA ARG A 15 -9.59 -4.61 7.58
C ARG A 15 -8.70 -5.54 8.40
N ALA A 16 -9.20 -5.94 9.56
CA ALA A 16 -8.67 -7.06 10.32
C ALA A 16 -9.71 -8.19 10.39
N VAL A 17 -9.25 -9.40 10.13
CA VAL A 17 -10.05 -10.62 10.25
C VAL A 17 -9.49 -11.45 11.40
N LEU A 18 -10.32 -11.76 12.38
CA LEU A 18 -9.97 -12.61 13.50
C LEU A 18 -10.37 -14.05 13.20
N PHE A 19 -9.39 -14.87 12.87
CA PHE A 19 -9.57 -16.28 12.54
C PHE A 19 -9.29 -17.17 13.75
N ASN A 20 -10.28 -17.99 14.11
CA ASN A 20 -10.18 -18.94 15.22
C ASN A 20 -9.64 -20.28 14.71
N THR A 21 -8.44 -20.65 15.16
CA THR A 21 -7.73 -21.84 14.70
C THR A 21 -8.37 -23.16 15.21
N HIS A 22 -9.12 -23.11 16.30
CA HIS A 22 -9.78 -24.31 16.86
C HIS A 22 -11.09 -24.62 16.13
N THR A 23 -11.91 -23.60 15.89
CA THR A 23 -13.19 -23.77 15.20
C THR A 23 -13.07 -23.69 13.68
N GLN A 24 -11.92 -23.23 13.17
CA GLN A 24 -11.66 -22.95 11.75
C GLN A 24 -12.66 -21.94 11.14
N LYS A 25 -13.10 -20.97 11.95
CA LYS A 25 -14.07 -19.95 11.54
C LYS A 25 -13.53 -18.54 11.76
N ILE A 26 -14.13 -17.59 11.07
CA ILE A 26 -13.94 -16.16 11.32
C ILE A 26 -14.87 -15.77 12.47
N ASP A 27 -14.29 -15.32 13.57
CA ASP A 27 -15.07 -14.89 14.75
C ASP A 27 -15.40 -13.37 14.65
N LYS A 28 -14.55 -12.57 13.97
CA LYS A 28 -14.77 -11.12 13.81
C LYS A 28 -14.11 -10.57 12.55
N VAL A 29 -14.74 -9.56 11.97
CA VAL A 29 -14.15 -8.69 10.93
C VAL A 29 -14.39 -7.25 11.32
N LYS A 30 -13.31 -6.45 11.36
CA LYS A 30 -13.38 -4.99 11.49
C LYS A 30 -12.87 -4.36 10.22
N ASN A 31 -13.62 -3.40 9.69
CA ASN A 31 -13.30 -2.69 8.44
C ASN A 31 -13.38 -1.18 8.65
N ILE A 32 -12.38 -0.44 8.14
CA ILE A 32 -12.34 1.02 8.14
C ILE A 32 -12.12 1.48 6.69
N PRO A 33 -13.04 2.30 6.11
CA PRO A 33 -12.87 2.86 4.78
C PRO A 33 -11.64 3.78 4.71
N ILE A 34 -10.95 3.77 3.56
CA ILE A 34 -9.85 4.69 3.22
C ILE A 34 -10.33 5.67 2.17
N LYS A 35 -10.04 6.96 2.38
CA LYS A 35 -10.42 8.03 1.46
C LYS A 35 -9.44 8.13 0.31
N GLN A 36 -9.97 8.16 -0.92
CA GLN A 36 -9.19 8.47 -2.12
C GLN A 36 -9.27 9.96 -2.46
N TYR A 37 -8.16 10.50 -2.95
CA TYR A 37 -8.01 11.89 -3.39
C TYR A 37 -7.67 11.94 -4.87
N TYR A 38 -8.28 12.86 -5.58
CA TYR A 38 -8.14 13.05 -7.04
C TYR A 38 -7.70 14.48 -7.34
N PRO A 39 -6.42 14.85 -7.05
CA PRO A 39 -5.96 16.25 -7.15
C PRO A 39 -5.95 16.78 -8.57
N GLN A 40 -5.80 15.93 -9.58
CA GLN A 40 -5.82 16.28 -11.01
C GLN A 40 -6.37 15.10 -11.83
N PRO A 41 -6.79 15.32 -13.09
CA PRO A 41 -7.18 14.22 -13.98
C PRO A 41 -6.08 13.15 -14.08
N GLY A 42 -6.45 11.90 -13.89
CA GLY A 42 -5.54 10.76 -13.90
C GLY A 42 -4.70 10.57 -12.62
N PHE A 43 -4.78 11.48 -11.64
CA PHE A 43 -4.11 11.33 -10.35
C PHE A 43 -5.03 10.66 -9.34
N VAL A 44 -4.53 9.65 -8.66
CA VAL A 44 -5.24 8.98 -7.56
C VAL A 44 -4.26 8.76 -6.42
N GLU A 45 -4.64 9.23 -5.24
CA GLU A 45 -3.80 9.25 -4.06
C GLU A 45 -4.60 8.83 -2.81
N GLU A 46 -3.88 8.38 -1.80
CA GLU A 46 -4.42 8.11 -0.46
C GLU A 46 -3.50 8.72 0.60
N SER A 47 -4.05 9.05 1.77
CA SER A 47 -3.24 9.51 2.90
C SER A 47 -2.49 8.32 3.52
N ALA A 48 -1.15 8.33 3.44
CA ALA A 48 -0.33 7.31 4.08
C ALA A 48 -0.52 7.27 5.61
N THR A 49 -0.79 8.42 6.22
CA THR A 49 -1.10 8.51 7.66
C THR A 49 -2.45 7.87 7.97
N GLU A 50 -3.46 8.09 7.13
CA GLU A 50 -4.79 7.47 7.29
C GLU A 50 -4.71 5.95 7.15
N ILE A 51 -3.99 5.43 6.13
CA ILE A 51 -3.74 4.00 5.97
C ILE A 51 -3.13 3.44 7.26
N TYR A 52 -2.04 4.03 7.74
CA TYR A 52 -1.34 3.56 8.94
C TYR A 52 -2.23 3.59 10.20
N SER A 53 -2.92 4.71 10.46
CA SER A 53 -3.79 4.84 11.64
C SER A 53 -4.98 3.89 11.60
N SER A 54 -5.57 3.68 10.42
CA SER A 54 -6.67 2.72 10.23
C SER A 54 -6.20 1.28 10.44
N THR A 55 -4.99 0.94 9.96
CA THR A 55 -4.38 -0.38 10.20
C THR A 55 -4.19 -0.64 11.68
N LEU A 56 -3.62 0.32 12.41
CA LEU A 56 -3.48 0.20 13.86
C LEU A 56 -4.82 0.06 14.57
N ALA A 57 -5.82 0.83 14.16
CA ALA A 57 -7.14 0.78 14.80
C ALA A 57 -7.82 -0.58 14.62
N VAL A 58 -7.79 -1.17 13.41
CA VAL A 58 -8.38 -2.50 13.20
C VAL A 58 -7.56 -3.61 13.88
N LEU A 59 -6.24 -3.45 13.97
CA LEU A 59 -5.37 -4.40 14.67
C LEU A 59 -5.65 -4.41 16.18
N VAL A 60 -5.69 -3.22 16.79
CA VAL A 60 -5.99 -3.07 18.23
C VAL A 60 -7.34 -3.67 18.56
N ASP A 61 -8.40 -3.36 17.80
CA ASP A 61 -9.73 -3.92 17.98
C ASP A 61 -9.73 -5.48 17.90
N ALA A 62 -8.95 -6.05 16.98
CA ALA A 62 -8.83 -7.50 16.86
C ALA A 62 -8.09 -8.12 18.07
N ILE A 63 -7.00 -7.48 18.54
CA ILE A 63 -6.23 -7.92 19.71
C ILE A 63 -7.08 -7.83 20.98
N GLU A 64 -7.80 -6.73 21.18
CA GLU A 64 -8.70 -6.56 22.35
C GLU A 64 -9.80 -7.62 22.36
N THR A 65 -10.33 -7.96 21.19
CA THR A 65 -11.37 -9.02 21.07
C THR A 65 -10.79 -10.41 21.37
N ALA A 66 -9.61 -10.71 20.86
CA ALA A 66 -8.97 -12.02 21.04
C ALA A 66 -8.40 -12.22 22.46
N GLY A 67 -7.91 -11.14 23.07
CA GLY A 67 -6.95 -11.18 24.17
C GLY A 67 -5.53 -11.45 23.67
N LEU A 68 -4.58 -10.55 24.01
CA LEU A 68 -3.20 -10.57 23.48
C LEU A 68 -2.54 -11.96 23.57
N ASN A 69 -2.71 -12.65 24.71
CA ASN A 69 -2.13 -13.97 24.96
C ASN A 69 -2.75 -15.10 24.12
N GLN A 70 -3.83 -14.82 23.41
CA GLN A 70 -4.51 -15.78 22.54
C GLN A 70 -4.13 -15.62 21.06
N VAL A 71 -3.41 -14.56 20.70
CA VAL A 71 -2.95 -14.31 19.32
C VAL A 71 -1.71 -15.13 19.04
N ALA A 72 -1.78 -16.04 18.07
CA ALA A 72 -0.68 -16.89 17.63
C ALA A 72 0.20 -16.20 16.58
N GLY A 73 -0.35 -15.26 15.80
CA GLY A 73 0.38 -14.57 14.77
C GLY A 73 -0.48 -13.56 14.01
N ILE A 74 0.20 -12.74 13.22
CA ILE A 74 -0.41 -11.73 12.33
C ILE A 74 0.05 -12.03 10.90
N ALA A 75 -0.89 -12.10 9.97
CA ALA A 75 -0.65 -12.17 8.54
C ALA A 75 -1.05 -10.84 7.91
N ILE A 76 -0.28 -10.36 6.91
CA ILE A 76 -0.52 -9.05 6.29
C ILE A 76 -0.56 -9.24 4.77
N THR A 77 -1.58 -8.66 4.14
CA THR A 77 -1.61 -8.40 2.70
C THR A 77 -1.79 -6.91 2.46
N ASN A 78 -1.36 -6.40 1.30
CA ASN A 78 -1.26 -4.97 1.04
C ASN A 78 -1.77 -4.60 -0.35
N GLN A 79 -1.95 -3.29 -0.57
CA GLN A 79 -2.14 -2.73 -1.90
C GLN A 79 -0.83 -2.87 -2.70
N ARG A 80 -0.75 -3.88 -3.57
CA ARG A 80 0.40 -4.03 -4.47
C ARG A 80 0.54 -2.81 -5.36
N GLU A 81 1.77 -2.44 -5.71
CA GLU A 81 2.13 -1.33 -6.61
C GLU A 81 1.80 0.08 -6.10
N THR A 82 1.22 0.23 -4.92
CA THR A 82 1.10 1.52 -4.24
C THR A 82 2.44 1.95 -3.67
N VAL A 83 2.83 3.21 -3.90
CA VAL A 83 4.13 3.75 -3.50
C VAL A 83 3.95 4.79 -2.41
N ILE A 84 4.65 4.60 -1.31
CA ILE A 84 4.74 5.54 -0.19
C ILE A 84 6.21 5.92 0.02
N ALA A 85 6.48 7.21 0.23
CA ALA A 85 7.77 7.70 0.66
C ALA A 85 7.65 8.38 2.01
N TRP A 86 8.60 8.10 2.91
CA TRP A 86 8.61 8.70 4.25
C TRP A 86 10.03 9.07 4.68
N GLU A 87 10.13 10.02 5.60
CA GLU A 87 11.39 10.37 6.22
C GLU A 87 11.81 9.28 7.22
N ARG A 88 12.99 8.73 7.03
CA ARG A 88 13.46 7.59 7.83
C ARG A 88 13.59 7.90 9.32
N SER A 89 14.02 9.11 9.65
CA SER A 89 14.26 9.53 11.04
C SER A 89 13.00 9.74 11.85
N THR A 90 11.91 10.16 11.20
CA THR A 90 10.66 10.54 11.88
C THR A 90 9.49 9.62 11.57
N GLY A 91 9.59 8.81 10.51
CA GLY A 91 8.48 8.01 9.97
C GLY A 91 7.39 8.84 9.28
N LYS A 92 7.58 10.17 9.14
CA LYS A 92 6.58 11.04 8.51
C LYS A 92 6.51 10.82 7.01
N PRO A 93 5.30 10.60 6.44
CA PRO A 93 5.15 10.57 5.00
C PRO A 93 5.57 11.90 4.36
N LEU A 94 6.35 11.82 3.29
CA LEU A 94 6.79 12.98 2.52
C LEU A 94 5.71 13.46 1.54
N TYR A 95 4.79 12.57 1.20
CA TYR A 95 3.71 12.79 0.25
C TYR A 95 2.58 11.78 0.48
N ASN A 96 1.40 12.02 -0.12
CA ASN A 96 0.36 11.03 -0.18
C ASN A 96 0.84 9.75 -0.91
N ALA A 97 0.29 8.61 -0.54
CA ALA A 97 0.51 7.37 -1.26
C ALA A 97 0.03 7.50 -2.71
N ILE A 98 0.91 7.21 -3.67
CA ILE A 98 0.53 7.14 -5.09
C ILE A 98 0.04 5.72 -5.33
N ILE A 99 -1.27 5.54 -5.47
CA ILE A 99 -1.85 4.21 -5.55
C ILE A 99 -1.74 3.60 -6.94
N TRP A 100 -1.94 2.30 -7.03
CA TRP A 100 -1.83 1.53 -8.27
C TRP A 100 -2.74 2.01 -9.42
N GLN A 101 -3.87 2.63 -9.09
CA GLN A 101 -4.82 3.18 -10.06
C GLN A 101 -4.35 4.50 -10.69
N CYS A 102 -3.32 5.16 -10.10
CA CYS A 102 -2.84 6.44 -10.57
C CYS A 102 -2.19 6.34 -11.94
N ARG A 103 -2.62 7.21 -12.87
CA ARG A 103 -2.15 7.24 -14.26
C ARG A 103 -1.19 8.37 -14.58
N ARG A 104 -0.70 9.13 -13.56
CA ARG A 104 0.18 10.31 -13.74
C ARG A 104 1.46 10.06 -14.53
N THR A 105 1.91 8.81 -14.62
CA THR A 105 3.15 8.42 -15.29
C THR A 105 2.93 7.81 -16.68
N MET A 106 1.72 7.92 -17.25
CA MET A 106 1.39 7.30 -18.54
C MET A 106 2.27 7.77 -19.68
N ASP A 107 2.53 9.08 -19.78
CA ASP A 107 3.37 9.64 -20.86
C ASP A 107 4.79 9.08 -20.77
N PHE A 108 5.37 9.08 -19.57
CA PHE A 108 6.66 8.47 -19.33
C PHE A 108 6.67 6.96 -19.66
N CYS A 109 5.63 6.23 -19.27
CA CYS A 109 5.51 4.81 -19.60
C CYS A 109 5.45 4.59 -21.12
N SER A 110 4.76 5.45 -21.85
CA SER A 110 4.69 5.39 -23.31
C SER A 110 6.05 5.62 -23.99
N GLU A 111 6.86 6.56 -23.47
CA GLU A 111 8.24 6.77 -23.95
C GLU A 111 9.12 5.54 -23.69
N ILE A 112 9.07 4.98 -22.50
CA ILE A 112 9.82 3.78 -22.13
C ILE A 112 9.37 2.56 -22.94
N ASP A 113 8.09 2.40 -23.18
CA ASP A 113 7.55 1.27 -23.96
C ASP A 113 8.07 1.29 -25.40
N LYS A 114 8.08 2.47 -26.03
CA LYS A 114 8.65 2.64 -27.38
C LYS A 114 10.13 2.27 -27.47
N ALA A 115 10.92 2.61 -26.45
CA ALA A 115 12.37 2.41 -26.45
C ALA A 115 12.79 1.02 -25.95
N TYR A 116 12.08 0.48 -24.96
CA TYR A 116 12.53 -0.69 -24.18
C TYR A 116 11.43 -1.74 -23.95
N GLY A 117 10.21 -1.55 -24.46
CA GLY A 117 9.06 -2.41 -24.18
C GLY A 117 9.32 -3.89 -24.50
N ALA A 118 9.95 -4.17 -25.64
CA ALA A 118 10.27 -5.54 -26.06
C ALA A 118 11.21 -6.25 -25.06
N ILE A 119 12.30 -5.59 -24.65
CA ILE A 119 13.28 -6.18 -23.70
C ILE A 119 12.71 -6.29 -22.29
N ILE A 120 11.87 -5.33 -21.87
CA ILE A 120 11.20 -5.40 -20.57
C ILE A 120 10.25 -6.60 -20.55
N LYS A 121 9.45 -6.78 -21.59
CA LYS A 121 8.54 -7.92 -21.71
C LYS A 121 9.27 -9.26 -21.74
N GLU A 122 10.36 -9.34 -22.50
CA GLU A 122 11.20 -10.55 -22.58
C GLU A 122 11.76 -10.94 -21.20
N LYS A 123 12.28 -9.96 -20.45
CA LYS A 123 12.93 -10.21 -19.15
C LYS A 123 11.95 -10.40 -17.99
N THR A 124 10.77 -9.80 -18.03
CA THR A 124 9.86 -9.75 -16.88
C THR A 124 8.51 -10.45 -17.14
N GLY A 125 8.16 -10.71 -18.39
CA GLY A 125 6.82 -11.14 -18.80
C GLY A 125 5.77 -10.02 -18.74
N LEU A 126 6.13 -8.80 -18.30
CA LEU A 126 5.21 -7.68 -18.06
C LEU A 126 5.34 -6.63 -19.16
N LYS A 127 4.24 -5.90 -19.41
CA LYS A 127 4.25 -4.69 -20.24
C LYS A 127 4.67 -3.48 -19.41
N VAL A 128 5.11 -2.41 -20.07
CA VAL A 128 5.32 -1.10 -19.42
C VAL A 128 3.96 -0.47 -19.15
N ASP A 129 3.68 -0.14 -17.89
CA ASP A 129 2.41 0.48 -17.49
C ASP A 129 2.58 1.33 -16.23
N ALA A 130 1.79 2.40 -16.12
CA ALA A 130 1.70 3.25 -14.93
C ALA A 130 1.19 2.50 -13.68
N TYR A 131 0.61 1.33 -13.85
CA TYR A 131 0.23 0.42 -12.76
C TYR A 131 1.42 0.10 -11.86
N PHE A 132 2.61 -0.17 -12.43
CA PHE A 132 3.78 -0.64 -11.68
C PHE A 132 4.48 0.47 -10.90
N SER A 133 5.10 0.10 -9.78
CA SER A 133 5.75 1.00 -8.82
C SER A 133 6.90 1.80 -9.43
N ALA A 134 7.68 1.21 -10.35
CA ALA A 134 8.91 1.81 -10.87
C ALA A 134 8.68 3.20 -11.49
N SER A 135 7.61 3.37 -12.30
CA SER A 135 7.29 4.65 -12.91
C SER A 135 6.89 5.71 -11.88
N LYS A 136 6.17 5.30 -10.83
CA LYS A 136 5.76 6.19 -9.73
C LYS A 136 6.95 6.67 -8.91
N MET A 137 7.93 5.80 -8.64
CA MET A 137 9.17 6.16 -7.92
C MET A 137 9.99 7.20 -8.69
N ARG A 138 9.93 7.19 -10.04
CA ARG A 138 10.59 8.20 -10.86
C ARG A 138 9.86 9.54 -10.90
N CYS A 139 8.62 9.62 -10.48
CA CYS A 139 7.81 10.84 -10.52
C CYS A 139 8.39 11.92 -9.60
N LYS A 140 9.56 12.51 -10.02
CA LYS A 140 10.34 13.47 -9.22
C LYS A 140 9.73 14.86 -9.16
N LYS A 141 8.87 15.24 -10.13
CA LYS A 141 8.36 16.61 -10.22
C LYS A 141 7.36 16.96 -9.13
N ASP A 142 6.62 15.98 -8.65
CA ASP A 142 5.55 16.18 -7.67
C ASP A 142 5.97 15.82 -6.23
N ILE A 143 7.01 15.02 -6.09
CA ILE A 143 7.58 14.67 -4.80
C ILE A 143 8.89 15.44 -4.67
N ARG A 144 8.94 16.43 -3.79
CA ARG A 144 10.19 17.14 -3.44
C ARG A 144 11.16 16.17 -2.71
N PHE A 145 11.65 15.16 -3.42
CA PHE A 145 12.66 14.22 -2.93
C PHE A 145 14.05 14.87 -2.73
N HIS A 146 14.18 16.19 -2.93
CA HIS A 146 15.47 16.81 -3.21
C HIS A 146 16.32 17.15 -2.01
N ARG A 147 16.01 16.78 -0.77
CA ARG A 147 16.94 17.23 0.30
C ARG A 147 17.50 16.19 1.27
N ASN A 148 17.03 14.96 1.35
CA ASN A 148 17.56 14.03 2.38
C ASN A 148 17.56 12.54 2.00
N ILE A 149 17.67 12.18 0.73
CA ILE A 149 18.06 10.80 0.43
C ILE A 149 19.58 10.78 0.37
N ASN A 150 20.22 10.58 1.50
CA ASN A 150 21.58 10.07 1.52
C ASN A 150 21.51 8.67 0.91
N THR A 151 21.98 8.58 -0.33
CA THR A 151 22.27 7.32 -1.01
C THR A 151 23.09 6.43 -0.08
N LEU A 152 22.59 5.21 0.14
CA LEU A 152 23.40 4.11 0.64
C LEU A 152 24.50 3.77 -0.36
#